data_2bc5e250bc7d78486488b310b3dc2330
#
_entry.id   2bc5e250bc7d78486488b310b3dc2330
#
_cell.length_a   1.000
_cell.length_b   1.000
_cell.length_c   1.000
_cell.angle_alpha   90.00
_cell.angle_beta   90.00
_cell.angle_gamma   90.00
#
_symmetry.space_group_name_H-M   'P 1'
#
loop_
_entity.id
_entity.type
_entity.pdbx_description
1 polymer ?
#
loop_
_entity_poly.entity_id
_entity_poly.type
_entity_poly.pdbx_seq_one_letter_code
_entity_poly.pdbx_strand_id
1 'polypeptide(L)'
;MQGKTKVIQELNNLLAGELTAVDQYFAHSRIYEDMGLNKLYERLDHERLEETDHADQMIKRILFLEGKPDLSKREPLNVGDTVQQMLKNDLDLEYAVINNLKAAIALCEKEHDFETRAMLLKQLEDSEEDH
;
A
#
# COMPACT_ATOMS: atom_id res chain seq x y z
N MET A 1 6.25 -3.26 24.93
CA MET A 1 4.81 -3.32 25.25
C MET A 1 4.10 -4.17 24.21
N GLN A 2 3.18 -5.01 24.63
CA GLN A 2 2.45 -5.90 23.71
C GLN A 2 1.66 -5.14 22.64
N GLY A 3 1.00 -4.04 23.03
CA GLY A 3 0.25 -3.21 22.08
C GLY A 3 1.14 -2.64 20.99
N LYS A 4 2.30 -2.14 21.36
CA LYS A 4 3.32 -1.63 20.44
C LYS A 4 3.79 -2.71 19.49
N THR A 5 4.02 -3.93 20.00
CA THR A 5 4.44 -5.07 19.19
C THR A 5 3.38 -5.45 18.17
N LYS A 6 2.10 -5.45 18.56
CA LYS A 6 0.98 -5.74 17.64
C LYS A 6 0.87 -4.70 16.53
N VAL A 7 1.02 -3.42 16.87
CA VAL A 7 0.99 -2.34 15.89
C VAL A 7 2.15 -2.47 14.90
N ILE A 8 3.35 -2.76 15.40
CA ILE A 8 4.53 -2.97 14.52
C ILE A 8 4.29 -4.13 13.56
N GLN A 9 3.76 -5.25 14.06
CA GLN A 9 3.46 -6.41 13.21
C GLN A 9 2.45 -6.04 12.13
N GLU A 10 1.39 -5.32 12.50
CA GLU A 10 0.37 -4.91 11.53
C GLU A 10 0.92 -3.92 10.50
N LEU A 11 1.77 -2.98 10.93
CA LEU A 11 2.43 -2.05 10.00
C LEU A 11 3.31 -2.81 9.00
N ASN A 12 4.04 -3.84 9.46
CA ASN A 12 4.84 -4.66 8.56
C ASN A 12 3.97 -5.46 7.58
N ASN A 13 2.79 -5.93 8.01
CA ASN A 13 1.85 -6.60 7.12
C ASN A 13 1.32 -5.63 6.07
N LEU A 14 0.96 -4.42 6.47
CA LEU A 14 0.52 -3.37 5.54
C LEU A 14 1.64 -2.99 4.57
N LEU A 15 2.86 -2.88 5.08
CA LEU A 15 4.03 -2.53 4.27
C LEU A 15 4.23 -3.54 3.14
N ALA A 16 4.07 -4.83 3.42
CA ALA A 16 4.15 -5.88 2.39
C ALA A 16 3.14 -5.64 1.27
N GLY A 17 1.90 -5.29 1.62
CA GLY A 17 0.85 -4.97 0.65
C GLY A 17 1.15 -3.72 -0.17
N GLU A 18 1.64 -2.66 0.48
CA GLU A 18 2.00 -1.41 -0.19
C GLU A 18 3.16 -1.63 -1.17
N LEU A 19 4.19 -2.37 -0.76
CA LEU A 19 5.33 -2.67 -1.62
C LEU A 19 4.92 -3.56 -2.80
N THR A 20 3.99 -4.48 -2.61
CA THR A 20 3.41 -5.26 -3.70
C THR A 20 2.68 -4.36 -4.69
N ALA A 21 1.92 -3.38 -4.18
CA ALA A 21 1.23 -2.40 -5.03
C ALA A 21 2.23 -1.58 -5.85
N VAL A 22 3.33 -1.12 -5.21
CA VAL A 22 4.41 -0.41 -5.92
C VAL A 22 4.94 -1.26 -7.06
N ASP A 23 5.26 -2.54 -6.80
CA ASP A 23 5.80 -3.45 -7.80
C ASP A 23 4.82 -3.66 -8.96
N GLN A 24 3.55 -3.90 -8.64
CA GLN A 24 2.53 -4.18 -9.65
C GLN A 24 2.22 -2.95 -10.51
N TYR A 25 2.07 -1.79 -9.89
CA TYR A 25 1.84 -0.54 -10.63
C TYR A 25 3.05 -0.17 -11.48
N PHE A 26 4.25 -0.44 -10.97
CA PHE A 26 5.48 -0.22 -11.72
C PHE A 26 5.47 -1.06 -13.00
N ALA A 27 5.22 -2.37 -12.87
CA ALA A 27 5.15 -3.27 -14.02
C ALA A 27 4.08 -2.82 -15.01
N HIS A 28 2.86 -2.56 -14.55
CA HIS A 28 1.75 -2.15 -15.41
C HIS A 28 2.02 -0.81 -16.08
N SER A 29 2.59 0.17 -15.36
CA SER A 29 2.89 1.48 -15.96
C SER A 29 3.86 1.35 -17.13
N ARG A 30 4.88 0.52 -16.99
CA ARG A 30 5.88 0.32 -18.05
C ARG A 30 5.32 -0.48 -19.23
N ILE A 31 4.44 -1.43 -18.97
CA ILE A 31 3.72 -2.14 -20.03
C ILE A 31 2.84 -1.17 -20.81
N TYR A 32 2.10 -0.28 -20.13
CA TYR A 32 1.28 0.73 -20.79
C TYR A 32 2.13 1.68 -21.64
N GLU A 33 3.28 2.09 -21.12
CA GLU A 33 4.21 2.94 -21.87
C GLU A 33 4.66 2.26 -23.16
N ASP A 34 5.04 1.00 -23.08
CA ASP A 34 5.46 0.20 -24.23
C ASP A 34 4.34 0.05 -25.26
N MET A 35 3.10 -0.03 -24.80
CA MET A 35 1.92 -0.10 -25.67
C MET A 35 1.52 1.26 -26.27
N GLY A 36 2.17 2.34 -25.88
CA GLY A 36 1.83 3.70 -26.32
C GLY A 36 0.60 4.28 -25.62
N LEU A 37 0.16 3.71 -24.52
CA LEU A 37 -1.00 4.17 -23.75
C LEU A 37 -0.54 5.17 -22.68
N ASN A 38 -0.20 6.38 -23.10
CA ASN A 38 0.49 7.35 -22.27
C ASN A 38 -0.30 7.82 -21.06
N LYS A 39 -1.63 7.97 -21.19
CA LYS A 39 -2.47 8.38 -20.06
C LYS A 39 -2.50 7.32 -18.96
N LEU A 40 -2.61 6.05 -19.35
CA LEU A 40 -2.57 4.94 -18.40
C LEU A 40 -1.19 4.83 -17.77
N TYR A 41 -0.13 4.96 -18.56
CA TYR A 41 1.24 4.98 -18.05
C TYR A 41 1.41 6.04 -16.96
N GLU A 42 1.03 7.29 -17.25
CA GLU A 42 1.17 8.41 -16.32
C GLU A 42 0.34 8.18 -15.04
N ARG A 43 -0.88 7.67 -15.19
CA ARG A 43 -1.77 7.36 -14.07
C ARG A 43 -1.16 6.33 -13.15
N LEU A 44 -0.69 5.21 -13.69
CA LEU A 44 -0.11 4.12 -12.90
C LEU A 44 1.23 4.51 -12.28
N ASP A 45 2.02 5.34 -12.97
CA ASP A 45 3.27 5.84 -12.41
C ASP A 45 2.99 6.77 -11.22
N HIS A 46 1.94 7.60 -11.32
CA HIS A 46 1.50 8.44 -10.20
C HIS A 46 1.06 7.58 -9.00
N GLU A 47 0.26 6.54 -9.26
CA GLU A 47 -0.17 5.60 -8.21
C GLU A 47 1.04 4.92 -7.54
N ARG A 48 2.02 4.52 -8.34
CA ARG A 48 3.25 3.92 -7.82
C ARG A 48 3.96 4.84 -6.85
N LEU A 49 4.09 6.12 -7.22
CA LEU A 49 4.75 7.12 -6.37
C LEU A 49 3.96 7.36 -5.09
N GLU A 50 2.64 7.39 -5.15
CA GLU A 50 1.79 7.57 -3.99
C GLU A 50 1.92 6.40 -3.01
N GLU A 51 1.92 5.16 -3.51
CA GLU A 51 2.08 3.98 -2.66
C GLU A 51 3.50 3.91 -2.07
N THR A 52 4.50 4.40 -2.81
CA THR A 52 5.87 4.52 -2.29
C THR A 52 5.92 5.49 -1.10
N ASP A 53 5.19 6.60 -1.19
CA ASP A 53 5.09 7.57 -0.11
C ASP A 53 4.40 6.98 1.12
N HIS A 54 3.33 6.20 0.92
CA HIS A 54 2.65 5.49 2.00
C HIS A 54 3.60 4.50 2.67
N ALA A 55 4.38 3.75 1.89
CA ALA A 55 5.38 2.83 2.42
C ALA A 55 6.45 3.57 3.24
N ASP A 56 6.90 4.71 2.75
CA ASP A 56 7.87 5.55 3.46
C ASP A 56 7.35 5.94 4.85
N GLN A 57 6.10 6.38 4.92
CA GLN A 57 5.46 6.75 6.19
C GLN A 57 5.40 5.56 7.16
N MET A 58 5.03 4.38 6.65
CA MET A 58 4.96 3.16 7.46
C MET A 58 6.32 2.77 8.01
N ILE A 59 7.36 2.83 7.17
CA ILE A 59 8.73 2.52 7.58
C ILE A 59 9.18 3.47 8.70
N LYS A 60 8.96 4.76 8.52
CA LYS A 60 9.32 5.76 9.53
C LYS A 60 8.57 5.54 10.84
N ARG A 61 7.30 5.16 10.76
CA ARG A 61 6.51 4.91 11.96
C ARG A 61 7.00 3.66 12.70
N ILE A 62 7.32 2.59 11.97
CA ILE A 62 7.88 1.37 12.56
C ILE A 62 9.19 1.70 13.31
N LEU A 63 10.06 2.50 12.68
CA LEU A 63 11.32 2.90 13.31
C LEU A 63 11.08 3.76 14.55
N PHE A 64 10.12 4.67 14.49
CA PHE A 64 9.74 5.49 15.65
C PHE A 64 9.28 4.62 16.82
N LEU A 65 8.53 3.55 16.52
CA LEU A 65 8.06 2.58 17.52
C LEU A 65 9.15 1.59 17.94
N GLU A 66 10.38 1.76 17.46
CA GLU A 66 11.54 0.93 17.75
C GLU A 66 11.42 -0.49 17.18
N GLY A 67 10.64 -0.63 16.12
CA GLY A 67 10.52 -1.88 15.38
C GLY A 67 11.51 -1.95 14.24
N LYS A 68 11.52 -3.09 13.56
CA LYS A 68 12.35 -3.32 12.36
C LYS A 68 11.44 -3.41 11.13
N PRO A 69 11.58 -2.49 10.16
CA PRO A 69 10.81 -2.60 8.91
C PRO A 69 11.27 -3.83 8.13
N ASP A 70 10.31 -4.61 7.66
CA ASP A 70 10.59 -5.80 6.84
C ASP A 70 10.19 -5.51 5.40
N LEU A 71 11.20 -5.26 4.54
CA LEU A 71 10.98 -5.00 3.13
C LEU A 71 11.13 -6.27 2.28
N SER A 72 11.36 -7.43 2.92
CA SER A 72 11.52 -8.69 2.18
C SER A 72 10.19 -9.35 1.83
N LYS A 73 9.15 -9.04 2.57
CA LYS A 73 7.83 -9.66 2.34
C LYS A 73 7.05 -8.95 1.24
N ARG A 74 6.36 -9.75 0.45
CA ARG A 74 5.44 -9.30 -0.59
C ARG A 74 4.21 -10.20 -0.60
N GLU A 75 3.08 -9.64 -1.03
CA GLU A 75 1.91 -10.42 -1.38
C GLU A 75 2.08 -10.95 -2.82
N PRO A 76 1.24 -11.91 -3.26
CA PRO A 76 1.32 -12.40 -4.64
C PRO A 76 1.16 -11.26 -5.65
N LEU A 77 2.05 -11.24 -6.64
CA LEU A 77 2.05 -10.23 -7.70
C LEU A 77 1.18 -10.74 -8.85
N ASN A 78 0.25 -9.90 -9.32
CA ASN A 78 -0.68 -10.23 -10.39
C ASN A 78 -0.54 -9.26 -11.56
N VAL A 79 0.50 -9.49 -12.38
CA VAL A 79 0.71 -8.73 -13.61
C VAL A 79 -0.23 -9.32 -14.67
N GLY A 80 -1.07 -8.47 -15.28
CA GLY A 80 -1.98 -8.91 -16.33
C GLY A 80 -1.32 -8.93 -17.70
N ASP A 81 -1.95 -9.66 -18.63
CA ASP A 81 -1.48 -9.76 -20.02
C ASP A 81 -2.22 -8.81 -20.95
N THR A 82 -3.38 -8.33 -20.56
CA THR A 82 -4.20 -7.39 -21.32
C THR A 82 -4.54 -6.18 -20.48
N VAL A 83 -4.94 -5.08 -21.13
CA VAL A 83 -5.37 -3.87 -20.42
C VAL A 83 -6.50 -4.20 -19.44
N GLN A 84 -7.49 -4.99 -19.86
CA GLN A 84 -8.61 -5.36 -19.00
C GLN A 84 -8.15 -6.14 -17.77
N GLN A 85 -7.23 -7.10 -17.94
CA GLN A 85 -6.68 -7.87 -16.83
C GLN A 85 -5.89 -6.99 -15.88
N MET A 86 -5.05 -6.09 -16.42
CA MET A 86 -4.24 -5.18 -15.60
C MET A 86 -5.13 -4.26 -14.77
N LEU A 87 -6.17 -3.68 -15.38
CA LEU A 87 -7.12 -2.81 -14.66
C LEU A 87 -7.85 -3.56 -13.55
N LYS A 88 -8.31 -4.78 -13.84
CA LYS A 88 -9.00 -5.61 -12.85
C LYS A 88 -8.08 -5.99 -11.70
N ASN A 89 -6.86 -6.43 -12.02
CA ASN A 89 -5.90 -6.87 -11.01
C ASN A 89 -5.50 -5.70 -10.10
N ASP A 90 -5.35 -4.50 -10.66
CA ASP A 90 -5.04 -3.31 -9.88
C ASP A 90 -6.21 -2.90 -8.98
N LEU A 91 -7.44 -3.00 -9.47
CA LEU A 91 -8.63 -2.71 -8.67
C LEU A 91 -8.76 -3.69 -7.50
N ASP A 92 -8.56 -4.98 -7.75
CA ASP A 92 -8.58 -6.01 -6.71
C ASP A 92 -7.52 -5.74 -5.64
N LEU A 93 -6.33 -5.34 -6.06
CA LEU A 93 -5.25 -5.00 -5.15
C LEU A 93 -5.59 -3.77 -4.30
N GLU A 94 -6.17 -2.74 -4.90
CA GLU A 94 -6.59 -1.54 -4.17
C GLU A 94 -7.63 -1.85 -3.11
N TYR A 95 -8.62 -2.68 -3.43
CA TYR A 95 -9.62 -3.11 -2.45
C TYR A 95 -8.97 -3.86 -1.29
N ALA A 96 -7.99 -4.73 -1.57
CA ALA A 96 -7.26 -5.44 -0.53
C ALA A 96 -6.49 -4.48 0.37
N VAL A 97 -5.81 -3.50 -0.21
CA VAL A 97 -5.07 -2.47 0.54
C VAL A 97 -6.01 -1.67 1.44
N ILE A 98 -7.15 -1.23 0.90
CA ILE A 98 -8.15 -0.46 1.65
C ILE A 98 -8.68 -1.28 2.82
N ASN A 99 -9.04 -2.54 2.59
CA ASN A 99 -9.57 -3.41 3.65
C ASN A 99 -8.53 -3.65 4.74
N ASN A 100 -7.26 -3.82 4.37
CA ASN A 100 -6.17 -4.01 5.33
C ASN A 100 -5.91 -2.74 6.12
N LEU A 101 -6.01 -1.57 5.51
CA LEU A 101 -5.91 -0.28 6.21
C LEU A 101 -7.00 -0.14 7.26
N LYS A 102 -8.24 -0.47 6.90
CA LYS A 102 -9.37 -0.40 7.83
C LYS A 102 -9.17 -1.30 9.04
N ALA A 103 -8.68 -2.52 8.81
CA ALA A 103 -8.40 -3.47 9.89
C ALA A 103 -7.28 -2.96 10.80
N ALA A 104 -6.24 -2.37 10.22
CA ALA A 104 -5.12 -1.82 10.98
C ALA A 104 -5.54 -0.59 11.80
N ILE A 105 -6.41 0.26 11.24
CA ILE A 105 -6.96 1.42 11.96
C ILE A 105 -7.73 0.95 13.19
N ALA A 106 -8.54 -0.10 13.04
CA ALA A 106 -9.29 -0.67 14.16
C ALA A 106 -8.35 -1.24 15.23
N LEU A 107 -7.26 -1.88 14.83
CA LEU A 107 -6.25 -2.38 15.77
C LEU A 107 -5.58 -1.23 16.53
N CYS A 108 -5.20 -0.15 15.84
CA CYS A 108 -4.59 1.02 16.48
C CYS A 108 -5.54 1.65 17.49
N GLU A 109 -6.83 1.73 17.17
CA GLU A 109 -7.86 2.22 18.09
C GLU A 109 -7.90 1.36 19.35
N LYS A 110 -7.93 0.05 19.19
CA LYS A 110 -7.95 -0.89 20.30
C LYS A 110 -6.70 -0.79 21.18
N GLU A 111 -5.55 -0.58 20.56
CA GLU A 111 -4.27 -0.48 21.27
C GLU A 111 -3.95 0.95 21.71
N HIS A 112 -4.86 1.89 21.48
CA HIS A 112 -4.73 3.31 21.87
C HIS A 112 -3.53 4.01 21.22
N ASP A 113 -3.10 3.54 20.03
CA ASP A 113 -2.06 4.22 19.25
C ASP A 113 -2.73 5.20 18.27
N PHE A 114 -3.10 6.36 18.79
CA PHE A 114 -3.86 7.35 18.05
C PHE A 114 -3.02 8.05 16.97
N GLU A 115 -1.71 8.16 17.16
CA GLU A 115 -0.81 8.75 16.16
C GLU A 115 -0.68 7.86 14.92
N THR A 116 -0.49 6.55 15.12
CA THR A 116 -0.46 5.60 14.00
C THR A 116 -1.81 5.55 13.31
N ARG A 117 -2.89 5.57 14.10
CA ARG A 117 -4.26 5.59 13.57
C ARG A 117 -4.47 6.80 12.65
N ALA A 118 -4.04 7.99 13.09
CA ALA A 118 -4.19 9.22 12.30
C ALA A 118 -3.44 9.13 10.97
N MET A 119 -2.22 8.61 10.98
CA MET A 119 -1.42 8.39 9.78
C MET A 119 -2.14 7.46 8.80
N LEU A 120 -2.65 6.34 9.29
CA LEU A 120 -3.34 5.35 8.46
C LEU A 120 -4.68 5.87 7.92
N LEU A 121 -5.40 6.67 8.72
CA LEU A 121 -6.63 7.33 8.25
C LEU A 121 -6.35 8.25 7.07
N LYS A 122 -5.26 9.00 7.11
CA LYS A 122 -4.86 9.88 6.01
C LYS A 122 -4.54 9.06 4.76
N GLN A 123 -3.84 7.94 4.91
CA GLN A 123 -3.55 7.04 3.78
C GLN A 123 -4.83 6.43 3.21
N LEU A 124 -5.79 6.09 4.07
CA LEU A 124 -7.10 5.58 3.64
C LEU A 124 -7.85 6.63 2.82
N GLU A 125 -7.86 7.90 3.25
CA GLU A 125 -8.45 9.00 2.48
C GLU A 125 -7.80 9.12 1.11
N ASP A 126 -6.47 9.10 1.05
CA ASP A 126 -5.73 9.20 -0.21
C ASP A 126 -6.12 8.06 -1.16
N SER A 127 -6.22 6.84 -0.63
CA SER A 127 -6.56 5.65 -1.41
C SER A 127 -8.00 5.71 -1.93
N GLU A 128 -8.94 6.20 -1.13
CA GLU A 128 -10.34 6.33 -1.53
C GLU A 128 -10.57 7.44 -2.55
N GLU A 129 -9.81 8.53 -2.47
CA GLU A 129 -9.90 9.62 -3.44
C GLU A 129 -9.41 9.22 -4.83
N ASP A 130 -8.47 8.28 -4.92
CA ASP A 130 -7.91 7.83 -6.20
C ASP A 130 -8.82 6.84 -6.94
N HIS A 131 -9.92 6.47 -6.37
CA HIS A 131 -10.95 5.72 -7.03
C HIS A 131 -11.89 6.64 -7.78
#